data_f15f8e662d06f96866fa6f3767d2fb38
#
_entry.id   f15f8e662d06f96866fa6f3767d2fb38
#
_cell.length_a   1.000
_cell.length_b   1.000
_cell.length_c   1.000
_cell.angle_alpha   90.00
_cell.angle_beta   90.00
_cell.angle_gamma   90.00
#
_symmetry.space_group_name_H-M   'P 1'
#
loop_
_entity.id
_entity.type
_entity.pdbx_description
1 polymer ?
#
loop_
_entity_poly.entity_id
_entity_poly.type
_entity_poly.pdbx_seq_one_letter_code
_entity_poly.pdbx_strand_id
1 'polypeptide(L)'
;MEPIFKREKVNTGRQYNLDLLKALAIVAMIICHTVTILSGARTDYESEFGYWFADAFLGSYLAVAHAFMFCMGVGFVYSRNKEPKTLLVRGIKIYLMGYVLNFFRGGIYAIAASIFDSSYRDMISYTLLLQDILQFAGLAMMLTALFKKLKLDCRIILAISIVMSVFSQVVAMKYQGNTFMNVLIGTFVPTKEDYSTFVLCGWYFFVAAGICFGEILQRTKNLRRFYGWTLGVSSIIMIAYIALTVKFGCFFLCPGGVYYYTGILESIGLLSVDFVLMSLMYFALSGLSEDKITGSKPLQICWKMSKNINQIYFAQWCIIGFFTVIFVYLLELPMPYWVTYLMGVGTVALSYWVAELWIKWRSGKEKRK
;
A
#
# COMPACT_ATOMS: atom_id res chain seq x y z
N MET A 1 -22.33 9.43 31.35
CA MET A 1 -21.86 9.28 29.95
C MET A 1 -21.82 7.83 29.58
N GLU A 2 -22.42 7.44 28.47
CA GLU A 2 -22.30 6.05 28.00
C GLU A 2 -20.84 5.67 27.70
N PRO A 3 -20.40 4.42 28.03
CA PRO A 3 -19.05 3.97 27.73
C PRO A 3 -18.82 3.90 26.21
N ILE A 4 -17.62 4.29 25.76
CA ILE A 4 -17.23 4.22 24.36
C ILE A 4 -17.12 2.77 23.91
N PHE A 5 -16.63 1.89 24.76
CA PHE A 5 -16.31 0.50 24.46
C PHE A 5 -17.22 -0.47 25.23
N LYS A 6 -17.50 -1.62 24.59
CA LYS A 6 -18.13 -2.78 25.21
C LYS A 6 -17.16 -3.97 25.26
N ARG A 7 -17.39 -4.92 26.16
CA ARG A 7 -16.64 -6.20 26.16
C ARG A 7 -16.95 -7.05 24.95
N GLU A 8 -18.19 -7.01 24.48
CA GLU A 8 -18.69 -7.74 23.32
C GLU A 8 -18.42 -6.97 22.01
N LYS A 9 -18.35 -7.71 20.90
CA LYS A 9 -18.20 -7.14 19.57
C LYS A 9 -19.55 -6.60 19.07
N VAL A 10 -19.69 -5.30 19.03
CA VAL A 10 -20.94 -4.60 18.68
C VAL A 10 -20.87 -3.94 17.29
N ASN A 11 -19.67 -3.66 16.77
CA ASN A 11 -19.46 -3.02 15.50
C ASN A 11 -18.77 -4.01 14.53
N THR A 12 -19.55 -4.91 13.95
CA THR A 12 -19.06 -5.98 13.04
C THR A 12 -19.45 -5.75 11.59
N GLY A 13 -20.18 -4.66 11.31
CA GLY A 13 -20.62 -4.30 9.97
C GLY A 13 -19.49 -3.73 9.10
N ARG A 14 -19.83 -3.38 7.86
CA ARG A 14 -18.91 -2.78 6.90
C ARG A 14 -18.48 -1.39 7.37
N GLN A 15 -17.20 -1.11 7.22
CA GLN A 15 -16.60 0.18 7.58
C GLN A 15 -16.37 1.01 6.33
N TYR A 16 -17.34 1.86 5.96
CA TYR A 16 -17.34 2.63 4.71
C TYR A 16 -16.20 3.66 4.64
N ASN A 17 -15.82 4.26 5.77
CA ASN A 17 -14.70 5.19 5.84
C ASN A 17 -13.34 4.53 5.52
N LEU A 18 -13.15 3.26 5.91
CA LEU A 18 -11.97 2.49 5.51
C LEU A 18 -11.98 2.14 4.01
N ASP A 19 -13.15 1.92 3.44
CA ASP A 19 -13.27 1.70 2.00
C ASP A 19 -12.96 2.97 1.21
N LEU A 20 -13.36 4.15 1.71
CA LEU A 20 -12.98 5.44 1.12
C LEU A 20 -11.47 5.68 1.22
N LEU A 21 -10.85 5.41 2.38
CA LEU A 21 -9.41 5.54 2.55
C LEU A 21 -8.65 4.68 1.54
N LYS A 22 -9.07 3.43 1.35
CA LYS A 22 -8.49 2.54 0.32
C LYS A 22 -8.69 3.06 -1.09
N ALA A 23 -9.87 3.59 -1.41
CA ALA A 23 -10.15 4.15 -2.73
C ALA A 23 -9.27 5.39 -3.01
N LEU A 24 -9.10 6.28 -2.03
CA LEU A 24 -8.19 7.42 -2.12
C LEU A 24 -6.75 6.94 -2.37
N ALA A 25 -6.30 5.96 -1.58
CA ALA A 25 -4.97 5.39 -1.71
C ALA A 25 -4.73 4.77 -3.10
N ILE A 26 -5.73 4.06 -3.67
CA ILE A 26 -5.65 3.51 -5.03
C ILE A 26 -5.45 4.63 -6.07
N VAL A 27 -6.25 5.68 -6.00
CA VAL A 27 -6.17 6.81 -6.95
C VAL A 27 -4.83 7.50 -6.84
N ALA A 28 -4.39 7.86 -5.63
CA ALA A 28 -3.11 8.52 -5.39
C ALA A 28 -1.92 7.66 -5.88
N MET A 29 -1.93 6.36 -5.58
CA MET A 29 -0.91 5.41 -6.01
C MET A 29 -0.79 5.32 -7.54
N ILE A 30 -1.92 5.20 -8.26
CA ILE A 30 -1.90 5.09 -9.72
C ILE A 30 -1.38 6.37 -10.35
N ILE A 31 -1.80 7.53 -9.86
CA ILE A 31 -1.31 8.82 -10.36
C ILE A 31 0.18 8.97 -10.06
N CYS A 32 0.61 8.69 -8.82
CA CYS A 32 2.02 8.72 -8.43
C CYS A 32 2.89 7.86 -9.36
N HIS A 33 2.57 6.56 -9.50
CA HIS A 33 3.34 5.65 -10.35
C HIS A 33 3.35 6.10 -11.82
N THR A 34 2.24 6.61 -12.34
CA THR A 34 2.20 7.08 -13.73
C THR A 34 3.09 8.30 -13.92
N VAL A 35 3.01 9.29 -13.03
CA VAL A 35 3.80 10.52 -13.13
C VAL A 35 5.29 10.22 -12.96
N THR A 36 5.67 9.50 -11.90
CA THR A 36 7.08 9.23 -11.60
C THR A 36 7.77 8.41 -12.70
N ILE A 37 7.08 7.40 -13.24
CA ILE A 37 7.67 6.52 -14.25
C ILE A 37 7.71 7.19 -15.63
N LEU A 38 6.65 7.86 -16.05
CA LEU A 38 6.62 8.52 -17.37
C LEU A 38 7.45 9.81 -17.43
N SER A 39 7.88 10.33 -16.27
CA SER A 39 8.86 11.42 -16.21
C SER A 39 10.29 10.98 -16.47
N GLY A 40 10.57 9.67 -16.57
CA GLY A 40 11.93 9.10 -16.69
C GLY A 40 12.70 9.51 -17.96
N ALA A 41 12.03 10.07 -19.00
CA ALA A 41 12.69 10.62 -20.16
C ALA A 41 13.23 12.06 -19.96
N ARG A 42 12.99 12.69 -18.80
CA ARG A 42 13.46 14.04 -18.48
C ARG A 42 14.78 13.96 -17.71
N THR A 43 15.66 14.93 -17.92
CA THR A 43 17.00 14.94 -17.28
C THR A 43 17.01 15.60 -15.91
N ASP A 44 16.03 16.45 -15.59
CA ASP A 44 15.94 17.29 -14.36
C ASP A 44 14.63 17.16 -13.60
N TYR A 45 13.90 16.07 -13.85
CA TYR A 45 12.54 15.88 -13.33
C TYR A 45 12.47 15.87 -11.79
N GLU A 46 13.51 15.40 -11.10
CA GLU A 46 13.51 15.28 -9.63
C GLU A 46 13.49 16.63 -8.91
N SER A 47 13.99 17.70 -9.54
CA SER A 47 14.02 19.04 -8.98
C SER A 47 12.70 19.80 -9.13
N GLU A 48 11.77 19.31 -9.94
CA GLU A 48 10.52 20.00 -10.23
C GLU A 48 9.41 19.68 -9.20
N PHE A 49 8.64 20.72 -8.83
CA PHE A 49 7.52 20.58 -7.91
C PHE A 49 6.50 19.51 -8.35
N GLY A 50 6.26 19.38 -9.66
CA GLY A 50 5.33 18.37 -10.20
C GLY A 50 5.74 16.94 -9.88
N TYR A 51 7.03 16.63 -9.96
CA TYR A 51 7.56 15.32 -9.56
C TYR A 51 7.47 15.14 -8.04
N TRP A 52 7.96 16.12 -7.27
CA TRP A 52 7.89 16.06 -5.81
C TRP A 52 6.45 15.86 -5.30
N PHE A 53 5.47 16.55 -5.89
CA PHE A 53 4.08 16.40 -5.49
C PHE A 53 3.55 14.99 -5.77
N ALA A 54 3.93 14.37 -6.90
CA ALA A 54 3.55 13.00 -7.19
C ALA A 54 4.24 11.99 -6.26
N ASP A 55 5.55 12.07 -6.14
CA ASP A 55 6.37 11.08 -5.44
C ASP A 55 6.24 11.21 -3.91
N ALA A 56 6.59 12.38 -3.36
CA ALA A 56 6.58 12.58 -1.93
C ALA A 56 5.15 12.76 -1.39
N PHE A 57 4.35 13.68 -1.95
CA PHE A 57 3.04 13.96 -1.37
C PHE A 57 2.02 12.87 -1.69
N LEU A 58 1.75 12.58 -2.98
CA LEU A 58 0.75 11.56 -3.35
C LEU A 58 1.22 10.15 -3.03
N GLY A 59 2.49 9.82 -3.34
CA GLY A 59 3.02 8.48 -3.22
C GLY A 59 3.37 8.04 -1.81
N SER A 60 3.81 8.98 -0.97
CA SER A 60 4.36 8.66 0.34
C SER A 60 3.56 9.21 1.50
N TYR A 61 3.16 10.52 1.48
CA TYR A 61 2.46 11.15 2.61
C TYR A 61 0.93 11.01 2.56
N LEU A 62 0.31 10.99 1.37
CA LEU A 62 -1.15 10.93 1.22
C LEU A 62 -1.68 9.49 1.25
N ALA A 63 -1.42 8.74 2.32
CA ALA A 63 -2.13 7.49 2.62
C ALA A 63 -2.09 6.42 1.51
N VAL A 64 -0.91 6.07 0.96
CA VAL A 64 -0.83 5.03 -0.07
C VAL A 64 -0.42 3.69 0.53
N ALA A 65 0.86 3.37 0.65
CA ALA A 65 1.32 2.06 1.06
C ALA A 65 0.94 1.74 2.52
N HIS A 66 1.17 2.70 3.42
CA HIS A 66 0.85 2.54 4.85
C HIS A 66 -0.66 2.37 5.08
N ALA A 67 -1.52 3.12 4.37
CA ALA A 67 -2.97 2.93 4.46
C ALA A 67 -3.41 1.55 3.98
N PHE A 68 -2.83 1.02 2.89
CA PHE A 68 -3.13 -0.34 2.43
C PHE A 68 -2.75 -1.39 3.46
N MET A 69 -1.57 -1.30 4.03
CA MET A 69 -1.07 -2.24 5.03
C MET A 69 -1.90 -2.17 6.31
N PHE A 70 -2.22 -0.96 6.78
CA PHE A 70 -3.12 -0.74 7.91
C PHE A 70 -4.52 -1.32 7.64
N CYS A 71 -5.14 -0.98 6.51
CA CYS A 71 -6.45 -1.50 6.13
C CYS A 71 -6.45 -3.02 5.94
N MET A 72 -5.34 -3.61 5.48
CA MET A 72 -5.17 -5.06 5.41
C MET A 72 -5.23 -5.69 6.80
N GLY A 73 -4.54 -5.09 7.80
CA GLY A 73 -4.61 -5.52 9.19
C GLY A 73 -6.02 -5.48 9.77
N VAL A 74 -6.76 -4.36 9.55
CA VAL A 74 -8.18 -4.27 9.93
C VAL A 74 -8.99 -5.35 9.23
N GLY A 75 -8.73 -5.59 7.95
CA GLY A 75 -9.41 -6.60 7.14
C GLY A 75 -9.24 -8.02 7.71
N PHE A 76 -8.11 -8.36 8.33
CA PHE A 76 -7.91 -9.66 8.98
C PHE A 76 -8.81 -9.88 10.19
N VAL A 77 -9.20 -8.81 10.87
CA VAL A 77 -10.12 -8.85 12.01
C VAL A 77 -11.58 -8.96 11.56
N TYR A 78 -11.95 -8.21 10.51
CA TYR A 78 -13.31 -8.19 9.95
C TYR A 78 -13.60 -9.33 8.98
N SER A 79 -12.58 -10.09 8.57
CA SER A 79 -12.75 -11.23 7.64
C SER A 79 -13.63 -12.33 8.24
N ARG A 80 -14.51 -12.89 7.41
CA ARG A 80 -15.31 -14.07 7.76
C ARG A 80 -14.44 -15.32 7.92
N ASN A 81 -13.42 -15.47 7.07
CA ASN A 81 -12.47 -16.58 7.13
C ASN A 81 -11.28 -16.22 8.03
N LYS A 82 -11.37 -16.65 9.29
CA LYS A 82 -10.36 -16.36 10.33
C LYS A 82 -9.33 -17.46 10.52
N GLU A 83 -9.48 -18.59 9.81
CA GLU A 83 -8.60 -19.76 9.96
C GLU A 83 -7.17 -19.45 9.52
N PRO A 84 -6.16 -19.80 10.36
CA PRO A 84 -4.75 -19.59 10.04
C PRO A 84 -4.35 -20.24 8.70
N LYS A 85 -4.81 -21.47 8.43
CA LYS A 85 -4.50 -22.20 7.18
C LYS A 85 -5.00 -21.46 5.94
N THR A 86 -6.22 -20.93 5.97
CA THR A 86 -6.79 -20.16 4.86
C THR A 86 -5.98 -18.88 4.60
N LEU A 87 -5.57 -18.20 5.66
CA LEU A 87 -4.77 -16.98 5.56
C LEU A 87 -3.37 -17.29 5.02
N LEU A 88 -2.74 -18.38 5.46
CA LEU A 88 -1.45 -18.85 4.95
C LEU A 88 -1.50 -19.14 3.45
N VAL A 89 -2.49 -19.94 2.99
CA VAL A 89 -2.63 -20.28 1.57
C VAL A 89 -2.89 -19.03 0.71
N ARG A 90 -3.68 -18.08 1.20
CA ARG A 90 -3.89 -16.79 0.52
C ARG A 90 -2.59 -15.98 0.46
N GLY A 91 -1.83 -15.96 1.55
CA GLY A 91 -0.53 -15.28 1.61
C GLY A 91 0.44 -15.82 0.56
N ILE A 92 0.59 -17.15 0.48
CA ILE A 92 1.44 -17.80 -0.54
C ILE A 92 0.98 -17.42 -1.96
N LYS A 93 -0.33 -17.46 -2.24
CA LYS A 93 -0.85 -17.10 -3.57
C LYS A 93 -0.55 -15.64 -3.93
N ILE A 94 -0.69 -14.69 -3.00
CA ILE A 94 -0.42 -13.27 -3.24
C ILE A 94 1.09 -13.05 -3.40
N TYR A 95 1.92 -13.71 -2.61
CA TYR A 95 3.38 -13.66 -2.73
C TYR A 95 3.86 -14.09 -4.13
N LEU A 96 3.37 -15.23 -4.60
CA LEU A 96 3.68 -15.73 -5.95
C LEU A 96 3.10 -14.84 -7.05
N MET A 97 1.90 -14.26 -6.83
CA MET A 97 1.30 -13.31 -7.76
C MET A 97 2.17 -12.06 -7.97
N GLY A 98 2.91 -11.63 -6.95
CA GLY A 98 3.86 -10.53 -7.06
C GLY A 98 4.96 -10.80 -8.08
N TYR A 99 5.52 -12.02 -8.13
CA TYR A 99 6.51 -12.39 -9.17
C TYR A 99 5.89 -12.52 -10.55
N VAL A 100 4.66 -13.03 -10.66
CA VAL A 100 3.92 -13.01 -11.92
C VAL A 100 3.73 -11.57 -12.41
N LEU A 101 3.42 -10.64 -11.51
CA LEU A 101 3.32 -9.23 -11.86
C LEU A 101 4.66 -8.65 -12.32
N ASN A 102 5.77 -8.97 -11.65
CA ASN A 102 7.10 -8.52 -12.04
C ASN A 102 7.45 -8.93 -13.48
N PHE A 103 7.08 -10.16 -13.87
CA PHE A 103 7.25 -10.62 -15.24
C PHE A 103 6.49 -9.73 -16.24
N PHE A 104 5.24 -9.38 -15.98
CA PHE A 104 4.43 -8.56 -16.88
C PHE A 104 4.76 -7.06 -16.81
N ARG A 105 5.17 -6.53 -15.66
CA ARG A 105 5.41 -5.09 -15.47
C ARG A 105 6.75 -4.62 -16.05
N GLY A 106 7.78 -5.49 -16.08
CA GLY A 106 9.12 -5.12 -16.52
C GLY A 106 9.95 -6.28 -17.07
N GLY A 107 9.72 -7.53 -16.60
CA GLY A 107 10.49 -8.70 -17.00
C GLY A 107 10.45 -8.97 -18.51
N ILE A 108 9.27 -8.92 -19.12
CA ILE A 108 9.09 -9.10 -20.57
C ILE A 108 9.93 -8.09 -21.35
N TYR A 109 9.90 -6.82 -20.92
CA TYR A 109 10.59 -5.72 -21.59
C TYR A 109 12.10 -5.84 -21.45
N ALA A 110 12.60 -6.18 -20.24
CA ALA A 110 14.02 -6.40 -20.00
C ALA A 110 14.55 -7.60 -20.83
N ILE A 111 13.79 -8.70 -20.92
CA ILE A 111 14.12 -9.86 -21.75
C ILE A 111 14.17 -9.47 -23.23
N ALA A 112 13.15 -8.77 -23.73
CA ALA A 112 13.11 -8.35 -25.13
C ALA A 112 14.26 -7.38 -25.47
N ALA A 113 14.54 -6.39 -24.60
CA ALA A 113 15.65 -5.46 -24.79
C ALA A 113 17.01 -6.15 -24.79
N SER A 114 17.21 -7.18 -23.95
CA SER A 114 18.47 -7.94 -23.87
C SER A 114 18.82 -8.73 -25.12
N ILE A 115 17.86 -8.95 -26.03
CA ILE A 115 18.09 -9.57 -27.35
C ILE A 115 18.83 -8.61 -28.27
N PHE A 116 18.55 -7.31 -28.15
CA PHE A 116 19.12 -6.26 -28.99
C PHE A 116 20.37 -5.64 -28.35
N ASP A 117 20.40 -5.54 -27.01
CA ASP A 117 21.51 -4.98 -26.25
C ASP A 117 21.76 -5.78 -24.97
N SER A 118 22.97 -6.37 -24.90
CA SER A 118 23.37 -7.21 -23.77
C SER A 118 23.48 -6.48 -22.42
N SER A 119 23.55 -5.15 -22.41
CA SER A 119 23.56 -4.32 -21.18
C SER A 119 22.30 -4.48 -20.34
N TYR A 120 21.17 -4.85 -20.95
CA TYR A 120 19.90 -5.09 -20.27
C TYR A 120 19.81 -6.44 -19.52
N ARG A 121 20.82 -7.32 -19.61
CA ARG A 121 20.79 -8.65 -18.95
C ARG A 121 20.72 -8.54 -17.42
N ASP A 122 21.46 -7.61 -16.85
CA ASP A 122 21.46 -7.41 -15.40
C ASP A 122 20.11 -6.88 -14.90
N MET A 123 19.41 -6.09 -15.73
CA MET A 123 18.08 -5.59 -15.46
C MET A 123 17.02 -6.70 -15.38
N ILE A 124 17.24 -7.86 -16.07
CA ILE A 124 16.30 -9.00 -16.01
C ILE A 124 16.23 -9.54 -14.59
N SER A 125 17.38 -9.83 -13.97
CA SER A 125 17.44 -10.39 -12.63
C SER A 125 16.85 -9.42 -11.59
N TYR A 126 17.21 -8.15 -11.68
CA TYR A 126 16.67 -7.10 -10.82
C TYR A 126 15.13 -7.01 -10.92
N THR A 127 14.60 -6.90 -12.14
CA THR A 127 13.16 -6.72 -12.37
C THR A 127 12.35 -7.94 -11.93
N LEU A 128 12.83 -9.16 -12.22
CA LEU A 128 12.11 -10.39 -11.87
C LEU A 128 12.13 -10.67 -10.37
N LEU A 129 13.24 -10.35 -9.67
CA LEU A 129 13.44 -10.64 -8.25
C LEU A 129 13.00 -9.53 -7.33
N LEU A 130 12.66 -8.34 -7.86
CA LEU A 130 12.20 -7.20 -7.07
C LEU A 130 11.00 -7.58 -6.20
N GLN A 131 11.10 -7.28 -4.91
CA GLN A 131 10.03 -7.48 -3.94
C GLN A 131 9.30 -6.16 -3.69
N ASP A 132 8.02 -6.17 -3.96
CA ASP A 132 7.13 -5.02 -3.88
C ASP A 132 5.94 -5.33 -2.95
N ILE A 133 4.95 -4.47 -2.91
CA ILE A 133 3.82 -4.52 -1.98
C ILE A 133 3.04 -5.85 -2.02
N LEU A 134 2.97 -6.57 -3.16
CA LEU A 134 2.29 -7.87 -3.21
C LEU A 134 3.08 -8.96 -2.50
N GLN A 135 4.41 -9.00 -2.68
CA GLN A 135 5.26 -9.93 -1.96
C GLN A 135 5.23 -9.63 -0.47
N PHE A 136 5.32 -8.35 -0.09
CA PHE A 136 5.13 -7.93 1.30
C PHE A 136 3.77 -8.38 1.85
N ALA A 137 2.67 -8.11 1.15
CA ALA A 137 1.32 -8.48 1.59
C ALA A 137 1.19 -9.99 1.80
N GLY A 138 1.76 -10.79 0.90
CA GLY A 138 1.82 -12.24 1.05
C GLY A 138 2.55 -12.69 2.31
N LEU A 139 3.75 -12.15 2.56
CA LEU A 139 4.55 -12.42 3.75
C LEU A 139 3.84 -11.97 5.03
N ALA A 140 3.26 -10.77 5.04
CA ALA A 140 2.50 -10.26 6.16
C ALA A 140 1.28 -11.13 6.50
N MET A 141 0.60 -11.69 5.48
CA MET A 141 -0.47 -12.68 5.67
C MET A 141 0.05 -13.97 6.29
N MET A 142 1.19 -14.49 5.81
CA MET A 142 1.81 -15.71 6.35
C MET A 142 2.25 -15.52 7.80
N LEU A 143 2.88 -14.39 8.14
CA LEU A 143 3.27 -14.05 9.50
C LEU A 143 2.05 -13.88 10.42
N THR A 144 1.00 -13.20 9.95
CA THR A 144 -0.27 -13.06 10.68
C THR A 144 -0.94 -14.44 10.90
N ALA A 145 -0.86 -15.34 9.91
CA ALA A 145 -1.36 -16.71 10.07
C ALA A 145 -0.62 -17.48 11.16
N LEU A 146 0.71 -17.32 11.25
CA LEU A 146 1.52 -17.88 12.31
C LEU A 146 1.11 -17.34 13.69
N PHE A 147 0.97 -16.02 13.83
CA PHE A 147 0.56 -15.40 15.09
C PHE A 147 -0.84 -15.83 15.53
N LYS A 148 -1.78 -15.97 14.59
CA LYS A 148 -3.11 -16.54 14.87
C LYS A 148 -3.05 -18.00 15.29
N LYS A 149 -2.18 -18.82 14.68
CA LYS A 149 -1.96 -20.21 15.08
C LYS A 149 -1.41 -20.30 16.51
N LEU A 150 -0.52 -19.38 16.87
CA LEU A 150 0.03 -19.25 18.24
C LEU A 150 -0.93 -18.56 19.21
N LYS A 151 -2.12 -18.13 18.75
CA LYS A 151 -3.16 -17.43 19.54
C LYS A 151 -2.63 -16.18 20.26
N LEU A 152 -1.71 -15.44 19.61
CA LEU A 152 -1.16 -14.21 20.18
C LEU A 152 -2.23 -13.11 20.22
N ASP A 153 -2.26 -12.38 21.35
CA ASP A 153 -3.06 -11.17 21.49
C ASP A 153 -2.53 -10.05 20.56
N CYS A 154 -3.42 -9.18 20.08
CA CYS A 154 -3.03 -8.09 19.17
C CYS A 154 -1.97 -7.15 19.78
N ARG A 155 -1.94 -6.96 21.09
CA ARG A 155 -0.92 -6.15 21.79
C ARG A 155 0.46 -6.78 21.70
N ILE A 156 0.54 -8.13 21.81
CA ILE A 156 1.78 -8.87 21.65
C ILE A 156 2.26 -8.78 20.20
N ILE A 157 1.35 -8.92 19.23
CA ILE A 157 1.65 -8.76 17.80
C ILE A 157 2.20 -7.35 17.53
N LEU A 158 1.58 -6.30 18.10
CA LEU A 158 2.05 -4.93 17.98
C LEU A 158 3.42 -4.73 18.62
N ALA A 159 3.66 -5.28 19.82
CA ALA A 159 4.96 -5.21 20.49
C ALA A 159 6.06 -5.89 19.66
N ILE A 160 5.80 -7.08 19.12
CA ILE A 160 6.73 -7.79 18.22
C ILE A 160 7.02 -6.92 16.99
N SER A 161 6.01 -6.32 16.39
CA SER A 161 6.20 -5.49 15.19
C SER A 161 7.02 -4.22 15.47
N ILE A 162 6.91 -3.62 16.65
CA ILE A 162 7.75 -2.51 17.09
C ILE A 162 9.21 -2.97 17.21
N VAL A 163 9.47 -4.10 17.85
CA VAL A 163 10.81 -4.66 17.95
C VAL A 163 11.41 -4.96 16.58
N MET A 164 10.60 -5.55 15.67
CA MET A 164 11.01 -5.81 14.28
C MET A 164 11.36 -4.50 13.55
N SER A 165 10.58 -3.46 13.72
CA SER A 165 10.80 -2.15 13.06
C SER A 165 12.09 -1.48 13.58
N VAL A 166 12.33 -1.48 14.89
CA VAL A 166 13.58 -0.98 15.49
C VAL A 166 14.78 -1.81 15.01
N PHE A 167 14.68 -3.13 14.99
CA PHE A 167 15.72 -4.01 14.47
C PHE A 167 16.04 -3.67 13.00
N SER A 168 15.01 -3.52 12.16
CA SER A 168 15.16 -3.17 10.76
C SER A 168 15.95 -1.87 10.57
N GLN A 169 15.67 -0.83 11.37
CA GLN A 169 16.41 0.43 11.33
C GLN A 169 17.89 0.28 11.75
N VAL A 170 18.15 -0.49 12.82
CA VAL A 170 19.51 -0.69 13.33
C VAL A 170 20.40 -1.41 12.31
N VAL A 171 19.85 -2.38 11.56
CA VAL A 171 20.60 -3.18 10.58
C VAL A 171 20.51 -2.66 9.14
N ALA A 172 19.71 -1.62 8.91
CA ALA A 172 19.49 -1.07 7.57
C ALA A 172 20.80 -0.76 6.84
N MET A 173 20.90 -1.18 5.58
CA MET A 173 22.04 -0.93 4.67
C MET A 173 23.40 -1.44 5.17
N LYS A 174 23.44 -2.30 6.18
CA LYS A 174 24.70 -2.88 6.68
C LYS A 174 25.12 -4.14 5.96
N TYR A 175 24.16 -4.87 5.38
CA TYR A 175 24.43 -6.11 4.69
C TYR A 175 24.62 -5.90 3.17
N GLN A 176 25.64 -6.58 2.63
CA GLN A 176 25.89 -6.72 1.20
C GLN A 176 26.40 -8.14 0.95
N GLY A 177 25.75 -8.86 0.07
CA GLY A 177 26.09 -10.22 -0.31
C GLY A 177 25.95 -10.45 -1.82
N ASN A 178 25.82 -11.71 -2.23
CA ASN A 178 25.43 -12.02 -3.60
C ASN A 178 23.93 -11.76 -3.81
N THR A 179 23.50 -11.70 -5.08
CA THR A 179 22.11 -11.41 -5.47
C THR A 179 21.08 -12.24 -4.71
N PHE A 180 21.31 -13.56 -4.59
CA PHE A 180 20.39 -14.45 -3.89
C PHE A 180 20.22 -14.06 -2.40
N MET A 181 21.33 -13.81 -1.72
CA MET A 181 21.31 -13.40 -0.31
C MET A 181 20.76 -11.99 -0.11
N ASN A 182 21.03 -11.05 -1.02
CA ASN A 182 20.45 -9.70 -0.99
C ASN A 182 18.92 -9.76 -1.15
N VAL A 183 18.40 -10.58 -2.04
CA VAL A 183 16.95 -10.81 -2.20
C VAL A 183 16.36 -11.46 -0.95
N LEU A 184 17.00 -12.53 -0.41
CA LEU A 184 16.50 -13.25 0.74
C LEU A 184 16.48 -12.37 2.01
N ILE A 185 17.57 -11.70 2.32
CA ILE A 185 17.70 -10.83 3.49
C ILE A 185 16.91 -9.55 3.27
N GLY A 186 16.94 -8.99 2.06
CA GLY A 186 16.17 -7.80 1.66
C GLY A 186 14.66 -7.96 1.84
N THR A 187 14.16 -9.20 1.82
CA THR A 187 12.76 -9.49 2.18
C THR A 187 12.42 -9.05 3.59
N PHE A 188 13.35 -9.11 4.52
CA PHE A 188 13.12 -8.86 5.96
C PHE A 188 13.63 -7.48 6.39
N VAL A 189 14.80 -7.07 5.93
CA VAL A 189 15.48 -5.83 6.33
C VAL A 189 16.16 -5.16 5.14
N PRO A 190 16.32 -3.82 5.13
CA PRO A 190 16.99 -3.13 4.02
C PRO A 190 18.45 -3.58 3.86
N THR A 191 18.84 -3.95 2.64
CA THR A 191 20.22 -4.28 2.25
C THR A 191 20.84 -3.13 1.44
N LYS A 192 22.16 -3.19 1.17
CA LYS A 192 22.81 -2.18 0.32
C LYS A 192 22.33 -2.23 -1.14
N GLU A 193 22.00 -3.43 -1.63
CA GLU A 193 21.40 -3.61 -2.95
C GLU A 193 19.89 -3.69 -2.80
N ASP A 194 19.17 -2.82 -3.49
CA ASP A 194 17.77 -2.51 -3.26
C ASP A 194 16.84 -3.45 -4.05
N TYR A 195 16.78 -4.73 -3.66
CA TYR A 195 15.83 -5.71 -4.22
C TYR A 195 14.46 -5.70 -3.54
N SER A 196 14.23 -4.87 -2.52
CA SER A 196 13.00 -4.90 -1.75
C SER A 196 12.53 -3.51 -1.37
N THR A 197 11.40 -3.10 -1.95
CA THR A 197 10.75 -1.83 -1.66
C THR A 197 10.09 -1.83 -0.26
N PHE A 198 9.41 -2.92 0.10
CA PHE A 198 8.67 -3.02 1.36
C PHE A 198 9.19 -4.19 2.20
N VAL A 199 10.19 -3.90 3.04
CA VAL A 199 10.79 -4.93 3.92
C VAL A 199 9.85 -5.33 5.06
N LEU A 200 9.76 -6.63 5.34
CA LEU A 200 8.78 -7.16 6.30
C LEU A 200 8.94 -6.53 7.69
N CYS A 201 10.15 -6.44 8.21
CA CYS A 201 10.39 -5.95 9.57
C CYS A 201 10.04 -4.47 9.73
N GLY A 202 10.30 -3.63 8.74
CA GLY A 202 9.96 -2.21 8.79
C GLY A 202 8.45 -1.96 8.67
N TRP A 203 7.80 -2.62 7.72
CA TRP A 203 6.43 -2.30 7.31
C TRP A 203 5.34 -3.10 8.01
N TYR A 204 5.67 -4.21 8.67
CA TYR A 204 4.66 -5.03 9.36
C TYR A 204 3.97 -4.28 10.51
N PHE A 205 4.59 -3.22 11.04
CA PHE A 205 3.98 -2.36 12.05
C PHE A 205 2.60 -1.82 11.65
N PHE A 206 2.42 -1.38 10.41
CA PHE A 206 1.12 -0.90 9.92
C PHE A 206 0.05 -1.98 9.94
N VAL A 207 0.41 -3.21 9.58
CA VAL A 207 -0.51 -4.37 9.64
C VAL A 207 -0.88 -4.69 11.08
N ALA A 208 0.08 -4.70 11.99
CA ALA A 208 -0.14 -4.96 13.40
C ALA A 208 -1.00 -3.87 14.06
N ALA A 209 -0.74 -2.60 13.76
CA ALA A 209 -1.57 -1.46 14.18
C ALA A 209 -3.00 -1.60 13.65
N GLY A 210 -3.17 -2.01 12.38
CA GLY A 210 -4.47 -2.29 11.79
C GLY A 210 -5.23 -3.42 12.48
N ILE A 211 -4.54 -4.49 12.89
CA ILE A 211 -5.14 -5.59 13.66
C ILE A 211 -5.65 -5.07 15.01
N CYS A 212 -4.81 -4.34 15.76
CA CYS A 212 -5.20 -3.78 17.05
C CYS A 212 -6.35 -2.80 16.92
N PHE A 213 -6.27 -1.89 15.95
CA PHE A 213 -7.34 -0.93 15.67
C PHE A 213 -8.66 -1.64 15.31
N GLY A 214 -8.61 -2.68 14.48
CA GLY A 214 -9.78 -3.46 14.10
C GLY A 214 -10.44 -4.16 15.28
N GLU A 215 -9.67 -4.70 16.24
CA GLU A 215 -10.21 -5.29 17.46
C GLU A 215 -10.87 -4.27 18.39
N ILE A 216 -10.26 -3.08 18.53
CA ILE A 216 -10.83 -1.97 19.30
C ILE A 216 -12.11 -1.49 18.62
N LEU A 217 -12.08 -1.28 17.30
CA LEU A 217 -13.21 -0.81 16.53
C LEU A 217 -14.42 -1.76 16.62
N GLN A 218 -14.19 -3.09 16.59
CA GLN A 218 -15.28 -4.07 16.78
C GLN A 218 -15.99 -3.94 18.13
N ARG A 219 -15.31 -3.46 19.17
CA ARG A 219 -15.85 -3.27 20.53
C ARG A 219 -16.40 -1.85 20.75
N THR A 220 -16.25 -0.95 19.78
CA THR A 220 -16.66 0.44 19.89
C THR A 220 -18.18 0.57 19.69
N LYS A 221 -18.91 1.04 20.73
CA LYS A 221 -20.33 1.37 20.68
C LYS A 221 -20.56 2.77 20.15
N ASN A 222 -19.84 3.74 20.67
CA ASN A 222 -19.99 5.15 20.29
C ASN A 222 -18.90 5.55 19.28
N LEU A 223 -19.18 5.28 17.99
CA LEU A 223 -18.27 5.58 16.90
C LEU A 223 -17.95 7.07 16.76
N ARG A 224 -18.95 7.96 16.96
CA ARG A 224 -18.75 9.41 16.84
C ARG A 224 -17.73 9.92 17.86
N ARG A 225 -17.84 9.48 19.10
CA ARG A 225 -16.88 9.84 20.15
C ARG A 225 -15.51 9.20 19.91
N PHE A 226 -15.48 7.96 19.49
CA PHE A 226 -14.23 7.25 19.15
C PHE A 226 -13.47 7.97 18.04
N TYR A 227 -14.11 8.26 16.90
CA TYR A 227 -13.47 8.98 15.80
C TYR A 227 -13.16 10.44 16.15
N GLY A 228 -13.91 11.08 17.05
CA GLY A 228 -13.59 12.41 17.57
C GLY A 228 -12.26 12.41 18.35
N TRP A 229 -12.07 11.45 19.25
CA TRP A 229 -10.81 11.29 19.96
C TRP A 229 -9.66 10.90 19.04
N THR A 230 -9.90 9.96 18.12
CA THR A 230 -8.91 9.56 17.11
C THR A 230 -8.46 10.76 16.29
N LEU A 231 -9.40 11.58 15.79
CA LEU A 231 -9.09 12.80 15.04
C LEU A 231 -8.25 13.78 15.86
N GLY A 232 -8.66 14.07 17.10
CA GLY A 232 -7.95 15.05 17.95
C GLY A 232 -6.52 14.63 18.24
N VAL A 233 -6.31 13.40 18.72
CA VAL A 233 -4.98 12.89 19.04
C VAL A 233 -4.10 12.79 17.79
N SER A 234 -4.64 12.23 16.70
CA SER A 234 -3.87 12.03 15.47
C SER A 234 -3.54 13.36 14.78
N SER A 235 -4.41 14.39 14.89
CA SER A 235 -4.10 15.73 14.36
C SER A 235 -2.91 16.37 15.09
N ILE A 236 -2.79 16.21 16.41
CA ILE A 236 -1.65 16.71 17.17
C ILE A 236 -0.36 16.02 16.70
N ILE A 237 -0.37 14.70 16.56
CA ILE A 237 0.79 13.92 16.10
C ILE A 237 1.14 14.31 14.66
N MET A 238 0.15 14.43 13.78
CA MET A 238 0.34 14.81 12.38
C MET A 238 0.95 16.21 12.25
N ILE A 239 0.45 17.20 13.02
CA ILE A 239 0.98 18.58 13.00
C ILE A 239 2.45 18.58 13.47
N ALA A 240 2.75 17.87 14.56
CA ALA A 240 4.13 17.72 15.05
C ALA A 240 5.03 17.06 14.00
N TYR A 241 4.55 15.99 13.37
CA TYR A 241 5.28 15.29 12.31
C TYR A 241 5.53 16.18 11.09
N ILE A 242 4.53 16.92 10.61
CA ILE A 242 4.69 17.87 9.50
C ILE A 242 5.69 18.97 9.86
N ALA A 243 5.61 19.55 11.07
CA ALA A 243 6.53 20.59 11.53
C ALA A 243 8.00 20.07 11.56
N LEU A 244 8.21 18.83 11.99
CA LEU A 244 9.51 18.20 11.99
C LEU A 244 9.99 17.92 10.55
N THR A 245 9.12 17.45 9.67
CA THR A 245 9.43 17.21 8.25
C THR A 245 9.82 18.51 7.53
N VAL A 246 9.12 19.61 7.79
CA VAL A 246 9.47 20.93 7.24
C VAL A 246 10.85 21.39 7.72
N LYS A 247 11.18 21.11 8.99
CA LYS A 247 12.45 21.53 9.60
C LYS A 247 13.65 20.69 9.17
N PHE A 248 13.49 19.36 9.08
CA PHE A 248 14.58 18.40 8.90
C PHE A 248 14.62 17.74 7.52
N GLY A 249 13.62 17.99 6.67
CA GLY A 249 13.46 17.37 5.35
C GLY A 249 12.55 16.14 5.35
N CYS A 250 12.15 15.72 4.16
CA CYS A 250 11.33 14.53 3.98
C CYS A 250 12.07 13.27 4.45
N PHE A 251 11.33 12.36 5.12
CA PHE A 251 11.85 11.06 5.58
C PHE A 251 13.09 11.14 6.47
N PHE A 252 13.27 12.25 7.20
CA PHE A 252 14.42 12.49 8.07
C PHE A 252 14.63 11.43 9.16
N LEU A 253 13.57 10.68 9.50
CA LEU A 253 13.61 9.56 10.46
C LEU A 253 13.94 8.22 9.80
N CYS A 254 14.02 8.17 8.46
CA CYS A 254 14.37 6.95 7.75
C CYS A 254 15.88 6.87 7.50
N PRO A 255 16.51 5.69 7.64
CA PRO A 255 17.90 5.50 7.24
C PRO A 255 18.16 5.97 5.80
N GLY A 256 19.16 6.84 5.63
CA GLY A 256 19.52 7.41 4.32
C GLY A 256 18.47 8.34 3.70
N GLY A 257 17.42 8.75 4.44
CA GLY A 257 16.33 9.57 3.90
C GLY A 257 15.41 8.81 2.94
N VAL A 258 15.45 7.48 2.94
CA VAL A 258 14.69 6.64 2.01
C VAL A 258 13.35 6.22 2.64
N TYR A 259 12.23 6.61 2.03
CA TYR A 259 10.87 6.27 2.48
C TYR A 259 10.67 4.80 2.77
N TYR A 260 11.19 3.94 1.91
CA TYR A 260 11.00 2.48 2.03
C TYR A 260 11.72 1.84 3.22
N TYR A 261 12.66 2.55 3.84
CA TYR A 261 13.37 2.10 5.05
C TYR A 261 12.74 2.63 6.33
N THR A 262 11.42 2.80 6.29
CA THR A 262 10.64 3.37 7.39
C THR A 262 10.89 2.65 8.71
N GLY A 263 11.01 3.45 9.77
CA GLY A 263 11.10 2.96 11.14
C GLY A 263 9.88 3.34 11.97
N ILE A 264 9.92 3.01 13.25
CA ILE A 264 8.75 3.15 14.13
C ILE A 264 8.25 4.60 14.25
N LEU A 265 9.14 5.57 14.37
CA LEU A 265 8.75 6.98 14.56
C LEU A 265 8.15 7.57 13.27
N GLU A 266 8.77 7.27 12.12
CA GLU A 266 8.22 7.63 10.81
C GLU A 266 6.86 6.97 10.59
N SER A 267 6.74 5.68 10.92
CA SER A 267 5.48 4.94 10.82
C SER A 267 4.36 5.53 11.68
N ILE A 268 4.66 6.04 12.87
CA ILE A 268 3.68 6.73 13.72
C ILE A 268 3.22 8.03 13.07
N GLY A 269 4.15 8.81 12.48
CA GLY A 269 3.84 10.01 11.74
C GLY A 269 2.90 9.74 10.56
N LEU A 270 3.25 8.77 9.70
CA LEU A 270 2.44 8.36 8.55
C LEU A 270 1.06 7.81 8.97
N LEU A 271 1.02 6.97 10.01
CA LEU A 271 -0.24 6.41 10.53
C LEU A 271 -1.16 7.51 11.10
N SER A 272 -0.60 8.61 11.62
CA SER A 272 -1.41 9.74 12.08
C SER A 272 -2.18 10.41 10.94
N VAL A 273 -1.59 10.48 9.75
CA VAL A 273 -2.27 10.97 8.52
C VAL A 273 -3.45 10.05 8.16
N ASP A 274 -3.24 8.73 8.18
CA ASP A 274 -4.31 7.75 7.93
C ASP A 274 -5.48 7.93 8.90
N PHE A 275 -5.20 8.10 10.18
CA PHE A 275 -6.22 8.26 11.21
C PHE A 275 -6.98 9.58 11.07
N VAL A 276 -6.31 10.68 10.70
CA VAL A 276 -6.96 11.96 10.41
C VAL A 276 -7.90 11.79 9.21
N LEU A 277 -7.40 11.28 8.07
CA LEU A 277 -8.19 11.08 6.86
C LEU A 277 -9.39 10.16 7.12
N MET A 278 -9.15 9.02 7.75
CA MET A 278 -10.20 8.05 8.07
C MET A 278 -11.28 8.64 8.99
N SER A 279 -10.89 9.47 9.97
CA SER A 279 -11.84 10.12 10.87
C SER A 279 -12.65 11.21 10.17
N LEU A 280 -12.01 12.01 9.30
CA LEU A 280 -12.71 13.00 8.47
C LEU A 280 -13.71 12.32 7.54
N MET A 281 -13.32 11.20 6.89
CA MET A 281 -14.21 10.39 6.06
C MET A 281 -15.40 9.83 6.87
N TYR A 282 -15.16 9.38 8.11
CA TYR A 282 -16.24 8.95 9.00
C TYR A 282 -17.23 10.09 9.25
N PHE A 283 -16.76 11.28 9.61
CA PHE A 283 -17.66 12.43 9.86
C PHE A 283 -18.38 12.87 8.59
N ALA A 284 -17.74 12.86 7.43
CA ALA A 284 -18.38 13.17 6.16
C ALA A 284 -19.53 12.19 5.82
N LEU A 285 -19.32 10.90 6.09
CA LEU A 285 -20.34 9.88 5.86
C LEU A 285 -21.44 9.85 6.94
N SER A 286 -21.13 10.19 8.19
CA SER A 286 -22.06 10.09 9.32
C SER A 286 -23.28 11.02 9.22
N GLY A 287 -23.23 12.03 8.36
CA GLY A 287 -24.37 12.92 8.03
C GLY A 287 -25.26 12.38 6.91
N LEU A 288 -24.92 11.25 6.28
CA LEU A 288 -25.68 10.67 5.20
C LEU A 288 -26.52 9.47 5.68
N SER A 289 -27.71 9.31 5.13
CA SER A 289 -28.52 8.09 5.36
C SER A 289 -27.85 6.88 4.67
N GLU A 290 -28.12 5.68 5.17
CA GLU A 290 -27.57 4.44 4.61
C GLU A 290 -27.95 4.27 3.13
N ASP A 291 -29.18 4.64 2.74
CA ASP A 291 -29.64 4.61 1.36
C ASP A 291 -28.82 5.55 0.45
N LYS A 292 -28.42 6.74 0.97
CA LYS A 292 -27.54 7.65 0.22
C LYS A 292 -26.13 7.11 0.11
N ILE A 293 -25.60 6.46 1.15
CA ILE A 293 -24.26 5.85 1.15
C ILE A 293 -24.21 4.69 0.13
N THR A 294 -25.23 3.84 0.11
CA THR A 294 -25.27 2.66 -0.76
C THR A 294 -25.75 2.98 -2.18
N GLY A 295 -26.64 3.99 -2.34
CA GLY A 295 -27.24 4.37 -3.63
C GLY A 295 -26.39 5.35 -4.46
N SER A 296 -25.44 6.08 -3.86
CA SER A 296 -24.61 7.06 -4.58
C SER A 296 -23.64 6.37 -5.56
N LYS A 297 -23.74 6.70 -6.86
CA LYS A 297 -22.85 6.15 -7.90
C LYS A 297 -21.36 6.38 -7.62
N PRO A 298 -20.89 7.58 -7.25
CA PRO A 298 -19.49 7.80 -6.89
C PRO A 298 -19.03 6.92 -5.73
N LEU A 299 -19.82 6.79 -4.67
CA LEU A 299 -19.48 5.94 -3.54
C LEU A 299 -19.45 4.45 -3.92
N GLN A 300 -20.39 4.00 -4.78
CA GLN A 300 -20.35 2.63 -5.31
C GLN A 300 -19.07 2.32 -6.08
N ILE A 301 -18.52 3.28 -6.83
CA ILE A 301 -17.21 3.15 -7.50
C ILE A 301 -16.13 2.97 -6.44
N CYS A 302 -16.08 3.81 -5.40
CA CYS A 302 -15.12 3.67 -4.30
C CYS A 302 -15.21 2.30 -3.62
N TRP A 303 -16.44 1.79 -3.38
CA TRP A 303 -16.64 0.46 -2.79
C TRP A 303 -16.13 -0.67 -3.68
N LYS A 304 -16.30 -0.55 -4.99
CA LYS A 304 -15.79 -1.52 -5.96
C LYS A 304 -14.28 -1.44 -6.07
N MET A 305 -13.69 -0.24 -6.09
CA MET A 305 -12.24 -0.06 -6.08
C MET A 305 -11.62 -0.70 -4.84
N SER A 306 -12.15 -0.39 -3.66
CA SER A 306 -11.70 -0.98 -2.39
C SER A 306 -11.78 -2.51 -2.37
N LYS A 307 -12.83 -3.10 -2.94
CA LYS A 307 -13.03 -4.55 -3.01
C LYS A 307 -12.08 -5.22 -4.00
N ASN A 308 -11.80 -4.57 -5.12
CA ASN A 308 -11.11 -5.14 -6.28
C ASN A 308 -9.65 -4.64 -6.41
N ILE A 309 -9.06 -4.20 -5.29
CA ILE A 309 -7.74 -3.58 -5.25
C ILE A 309 -6.65 -4.40 -5.97
N ASN A 310 -6.61 -5.72 -5.78
CA ASN A 310 -5.57 -6.57 -6.37
C ASN A 310 -5.66 -6.59 -7.91
N GLN A 311 -6.88 -6.63 -8.46
CA GLN A 311 -7.11 -6.61 -9.91
C GLN A 311 -6.75 -5.24 -10.50
N ILE A 312 -7.11 -4.16 -9.81
CA ILE A 312 -6.77 -2.79 -10.20
C ILE A 312 -5.25 -2.61 -10.15
N TYR A 313 -4.61 -3.07 -9.08
CA TYR A 313 -3.16 -3.00 -8.91
C TYR A 313 -2.41 -3.76 -10.03
N PHE A 314 -2.87 -4.95 -10.39
CA PHE A 314 -2.30 -5.69 -11.50
C PHE A 314 -2.50 -4.98 -12.85
N ALA A 315 -3.72 -4.52 -13.12
CA ALA A 315 -4.06 -3.83 -14.35
C ALA A 315 -3.25 -2.53 -14.55
N GLN A 316 -3.12 -1.70 -13.48
CA GLN A 316 -2.35 -0.45 -13.58
C GLN A 316 -0.90 -0.70 -14.00
N TRP A 317 -0.23 -1.70 -13.40
CA TRP A 317 1.16 -1.96 -13.72
C TRP A 317 1.37 -2.46 -15.15
N CYS A 318 0.44 -3.27 -15.68
CA CYS A 318 0.47 -3.66 -17.09
C CYS A 318 0.28 -2.45 -18.02
N ILE A 319 -0.64 -1.53 -17.67
CA ILE A 319 -0.91 -0.31 -18.45
C ILE A 319 0.29 0.64 -18.39
N ILE A 320 0.82 0.91 -17.18
CA ILE A 320 1.98 1.79 -17.01
C ILE A 320 3.19 1.20 -17.73
N GLY A 321 3.44 -0.10 -17.59
CA GLY A 321 4.54 -0.78 -18.31
C GLY A 321 4.43 -0.61 -19.83
N PHE A 322 3.23 -0.75 -20.39
CA PHE A 322 2.98 -0.51 -21.81
C PHE A 322 3.27 0.94 -22.22
N PHE A 323 2.80 1.91 -21.43
CA PHE A 323 3.08 3.33 -21.68
C PHE A 323 4.58 3.65 -21.56
N THR A 324 5.27 3.05 -20.59
CA THR A 324 6.72 3.23 -20.41
C THR A 324 7.48 2.80 -21.64
N VAL A 325 7.16 1.64 -22.21
CA VAL A 325 7.82 1.16 -23.42
C VAL A 325 7.61 2.13 -24.57
N ILE A 326 6.40 2.60 -24.80
CA ILE A 326 6.09 3.49 -25.92
C ILE A 326 6.71 4.87 -25.70
N PHE A 327 6.44 5.52 -24.58
CA PHE A 327 6.72 6.93 -24.41
C PHE A 327 8.12 7.20 -23.87
N VAL A 328 8.65 6.35 -23.02
CA VAL A 328 9.98 6.55 -22.42
C VAL A 328 11.07 5.90 -23.28
N TYR A 329 10.90 4.63 -23.68
CA TYR A 329 11.98 3.90 -24.37
C TYR A 329 11.94 4.00 -25.91
N LEU A 330 10.76 3.98 -26.55
CA LEU A 330 10.69 4.02 -28.03
C LEU A 330 10.66 5.45 -28.58
N LEU A 331 9.94 6.34 -27.93
CA LEU A 331 9.76 7.72 -28.41
C LEU A 331 10.64 8.73 -27.67
N GLU A 332 11.22 8.33 -26.52
CA GLU A 332 12.07 9.18 -25.65
C GLU A 332 11.44 10.58 -25.39
N LEU A 333 10.11 10.61 -25.16
CA LEU A 333 9.37 11.85 -25.06
C LEU A 333 9.46 12.47 -23.66
N PRO A 334 10.11 13.64 -23.48
CA PRO A 334 10.12 14.38 -22.24
C PRO A 334 8.76 15.05 -21.99
N MET A 335 7.79 14.29 -21.46
CA MET A 335 6.42 14.77 -21.28
C MET A 335 6.33 15.83 -20.18
N PRO A 336 5.56 16.93 -20.40
CA PRO A 336 5.23 17.86 -19.34
C PRO A 336 4.41 17.21 -18.23
N TYR A 337 4.56 17.66 -16.98
CA TYR A 337 3.86 17.06 -15.82
C TYR A 337 2.34 17.07 -15.97
N TRP A 338 1.74 18.12 -16.52
CA TRP A 338 0.29 18.15 -16.72
C TRP A 338 -0.21 17.02 -17.63
N VAL A 339 0.59 16.60 -18.63
CA VAL A 339 0.28 15.44 -19.49
C VAL A 339 0.38 14.15 -18.68
N THR A 340 1.46 13.96 -17.91
CA THR A 340 1.63 12.75 -17.09
C THR A 340 0.57 12.62 -15.99
N TYR A 341 0.10 13.74 -15.42
CA TYR A 341 -1.04 13.74 -14.49
C TYR A 341 -2.36 13.38 -15.19
N LEU A 342 -2.63 13.91 -16.38
CA LEU A 342 -3.81 13.51 -17.18
C LEU A 342 -3.77 12.03 -17.54
N MET A 343 -2.59 11.52 -17.93
CA MET A 343 -2.39 10.09 -18.17
C MET A 343 -2.59 9.28 -16.89
N GLY A 344 -2.19 9.79 -15.72
CA GLY A 344 -2.45 9.17 -14.42
C GLY A 344 -3.94 9.02 -14.15
N VAL A 345 -4.73 10.07 -14.34
CA VAL A 345 -6.19 10.02 -14.21
C VAL A 345 -6.80 9.03 -15.22
N GLY A 346 -6.33 9.05 -16.47
CA GLY A 346 -6.73 8.09 -17.50
C GLY A 346 -6.40 6.64 -17.10
N THR A 347 -5.21 6.42 -16.52
CA THR A 347 -4.77 5.11 -16.02
C THR A 347 -5.65 4.61 -14.86
N VAL A 348 -6.12 5.50 -13.96
CA VAL A 348 -7.10 5.14 -12.90
C VAL A 348 -8.37 4.60 -13.54
N ALA A 349 -8.96 5.33 -14.50
CA ALA A 349 -10.19 4.93 -15.16
C ALA A 349 -10.02 3.61 -15.93
N LEU A 350 -8.93 3.48 -16.68
CA LEU A 350 -8.64 2.30 -17.49
C LEU A 350 -8.37 1.05 -16.61
N SER A 351 -7.59 1.21 -15.54
CA SER A 351 -7.31 0.11 -14.60
C SER A 351 -8.57 -0.38 -13.89
N TYR A 352 -9.45 0.53 -13.49
CA TYR A 352 -10.74 0.19 -12.92
C TYR A 352 -11.61 -0.58 -13.92
N TRP A 353 -11.70 -0.09 -15.16
CA TRP A 353 -12.49 -0.72 -16.22
C TRP A 353 -11.97 -2.12 -16.57
N VAL A 354 -10.66 -2.29 -16.75
CA VAL A 354 -10.02 -3.60 -17.01
C VAL A 354 -10.30 -4.58 -15.87
N ALA A 355 -10.19 -4.13 -14.62
CA ALA A 355 -10.49 -4.95 -13.45
C ALA A 355 -11.96 -5.42 -13.43
N GLU A 356 -12.92 -4.53 -13.74
CA GLU A 356 -14.34 -4.87 -13.83
C GLU A 356 -14.63 -5.89 -14.95
N LEU A 357 -13.98 -5.73 -16.13
CA LEU A 357 -14.09 -6.70 -17.22
C LEU A 357 -13.55 -8.07 -16.84
N TRP A 358 -12.38 -8.11 -16.20
CA TRP A 358 -11.78 -9.36 -15.72
C TRP A 358 -12.71 -10.09 -14.75
N ILE A 359 -13.27 -9.37 -13.78
CA ILE A 359 -14.19 -9.96 -12.80
C ILE A 359 -15.45 -10.50 -13.46
N LYS A 360 -16.04 -9.76 -14.40
CA LYS A 360 -17.22 -10.21 -15.16
C LYS A 360 -16.93 -11.46 -15.98
N TRP A 361 -15.79 -11.51 -16.65
CA TRP A 361 -15.37 -12.67 -17.45
C TRP A 361 -15.19 -13.92 -16.56
N ARG A 362 -14.55 -13.76 -15.39
CA ARG A 362 -14.35 -14.85 -14.45
C ARG A 362 -15.67 -15.36 -13.87
N SER A 363 -16.57 -14.48 -13.46
CA SER A 363 -17.87 -14.86 -12.91
C SER A 363 -18.79 -15.52 -13.97
N GLY A 364 -18.67 -15.16 -15.24
CA GLY A 364 -19.34 -15.81 -16.35
C GLY A 364 -18.87 -17.26 -16.60
N LYS A 365 -17.57 -17.53 -16.36
CA LYS A 365 -17.02 -18.90 -16.45
C LYS A 365 -17.46 -19.80 -15.27
N GLU A 366 -17.57 -19.24 -14.07
CA GLU A 366 -18.01 -20.00 -12.88
C GLU A 366 -19.51 -20.40 -12.95
N LYS A 367 -20.32 -19.62 -13.68
CA LYS A 367 -21.75 -19.94 -13.92
C LYS A 367 -21.97 -20.98 -15.03
N ARG A 368 -20.94 -21.27 -15.85
CA ARG A 368 -21.00 -22.25 -16.96
C ARG A 368 -20.42 -23.63 -16.58
N LYS A 369 -19.85 -23.74 -15.38
CA LYS A 369 -19.43 -25.01 -14.76
C LYS A 369 -20.44 -25.45 -13.70
#